data_0e66b9e5e95d0c3b974add37bdedfc3b
#
_entry.id   0e66b9e5e95d0c3b974add37bdedfc3b
#
_cell.length_a   1.000
_cell.length_b   1.000
_cell.length_c   1.000
_cell.angle_alpha   90.00
_cell.angle_beta   90.00
_cell.angle_gamma   90.00
#
_symmetry.space_group_name_H-M   'P 1'
#
loop_
_entity.id
_entity.type
_entity.pdbx_description
1 polymer ?
#
loop_
_entity_poly.entity_id
_entity_poly.type
_entity_poly.pdbx_seq_one_letter_code
_entity_poly.pdbx_strand_id
1 'polypeptide(L)'
;MEEKTKELLEQAIKVGLSRNKFDQKTAEELRKKDWKIINNYAPVQKNRYLYAFEDVMLDSKSGTLLRKHEKRKRYLLATEENKLMSCSVRQLVLRHFSHDMRNEAIEKLEKETGQKWYKPTIADDLLINKNGDVFSLVSMSIIGGSVQEYPTSFPTYPIGKEQRKNCVVAKTASIIELMVSVFGYIDAIEKLINSTSIGESQKNYLRENLPDVKEFFSHEVAPLADYPMYLINDVGKIFSLHKFKISHMLNEGMDDNWRIFFHIRLNKKNVFIPTDYLVVKTFIDKDIQEEWPIAHLDGKMSNNSVNNLQPLPSNFKLIKGTTHLYENEKGEVVGCRSYSHGLDLKMFQLRYLNLLKGKKIARIFGRTK
;
A
#
# COMPACT_ATOMS: atom_id res chain seq x y z
N MET A 1 26.55 16.06 14.33
CA MET A 1 26.92 14.64 14.50
C MET A 1 26.40 14.14 15.85
N GLU A 2 25.71 13.01 15.88
CA GLU A 2 25.16 12.41 17.09
C GLU A 2 26.28 11.96 18.05
N GLU A 3 26.03 12.00 19.37
CA GLU A 3 27.05 11.71 20.41
C GLU A 3 27.65 10.30 20.24
N LYS A 4 26.80 9.30 20.01
CA LYS A 4 27.24 7.93 19.73
C LYS A 4 28.15 7.82 18.50
N THR A 5 27.92 8.64 17.49
CA THR A 5 28.79 8.67 16.28
C THR A 5 30.15 9.26 16.60
N LYS A 6 30.19 10.29 17.46
CA LYS A 6 31.46 10.90 17.94
C LYS A 6 32.30 9.92 18.74
N GLU A 7 31.66 9.22 19.68
CA GLU A 7 32.34 8.20 20.50
C GLU A 7 32.94 7.09 19.64
N LEU A 8 32.15 6.58 18.68
CA LEU A 8 32.61 5.51 17.79
C LEU A 8 33.73 6.00 16.87
N LEU A 9 33.69 7.25 16.41
CA LEU A 9 34.73 7.86 15.60
C LEU A 9 36.04 7.99 16.41
N GLU A 10 36.02 8.52 17.63
CA GLU A 10 37.22 8.65 18.47
C GLU A 10 37.80 7.28 18.82
N GLN A 11 36.98 6.29 19.10
CA GLN A 11 37.42 4.92 19.28
C GLN A 11 38.12 4.37 18.02
N ALA A 12 37.53 4.57 16.85
CA ALA A 12 38.10 4.13 15.59
C ALA A 12 39.45 4.84 15.29
N ILE A 13 39.52 6.13 15.53
CA ILE A 13 40.76 6.93 15.37
C ILE A 13 41.86 6.41 16.30
N LYS A 14 41.55 6.22 17.59
CA LYS A 14 42.49 5.67 18.58
C LYS A 14 43.03 4.30 18.14
N VAL A 15 42.19 3.41 17.67
CA VAL A 15 42.61 2.10 17.15
C VAL A 15 43.47 2.24 15.88
N GLY A 16 43.11 3.14 14.98
CA GLY A 16 43.84 3.38 13.73
C GLY A 16 45.25 3.92 13.98
N LEU A 17 45.39 4.91 14.88
CA LEU A 17 46.68 5.46 15.27
C LEU A 17 47.53 4.39 15.97
N SER A 18 46.99 3.65 16.94
CA SER A 18 47.73 2.60 17.68
C SER A 18 48.23 1.47 16.78
N ARG A 19 47.59 1.26 15.64
CA ARG A 19 47.97 0.22 14.66
C ARG A 19 48.69 0.78 13.41
N ASN A 20 49.13 2.03 13.46
CA ASN A 20 49.81 2.73 12.37
C ASN A 20 49.03 2.63 11.03
N LYS A 21 47.73 2.72 11.04
CA LYS A 21 46.89 2.69 9.83
C LYS A 21 46.82 4.04 9.12
N PHE A 22 46.99 5.12 9.88
CA PHE A 22 47.11 6.51 9.42
C PHE A 22 47.84 7.36 10.47
N ASP A 23 48.31 8.54 10.10
CA ASP A 23 49.02 9.49 10.95
C ASP A 23 48.07 10.43 11.69
N GLN A 24 48.62 11.25 12.57
CA GLN A 24 47.92 12.25 13.37
C GLN A 24 47.24 13.31 12.50
N LYS A 25 47.87 13.71 11.39
CA LYS A 25 47.30 14.68 10.45
C LYS A 25 46.02 14.15 9.82
N THR A 26 46.07 12.91 9.34
CA THR A 26 44.86 12.21 8.80
C THR A 26 43.78 12.10 9.86
N ALA A 27 44.11 11.79 11.12
CA ALA A 27 43.14 11.73 12.22
C ALA A 27 42.43 13.07 12.44
N GLU A 28 43.12 14.19 12.34
CA GLU A 28 42.53 15.54 12.46
C GLU A 28 41.61 15.87 11.28
N GLU A 29 41.96 15.45 10.08
CA GLU A 29 41.12 15.58 8.89
C GLU A 29 39.85 14.74 9.02
N LEU A 30 39.93 13.52 9.56
CA LEU A 30 38.78 12.66 9.79
C LEU A 30 37.79 13.26 10.78
N ARG A 31 38.29 13.95 11.86
CA ARG A 31 37.42 14.62 12.84
C ARG A 31 36.61 15.77 12.26
N LYS A 32 37.06 16.39 11.18
CA LYS A 32 36.36 17.52 10.53
C LYS A 32 35.20 17.08 9.65
N LYS A 33 35.10 15.78 9.31
CA LYS A 33 34.07 15.26 8.40
C LYS A 33 32.77 15.00 9.15
N ASP A 34 31.63 15.10 8.46
CA ASP A 34 30.34 14.63 8.97
C ASP A 34 30.20 13.12 8.77
N TRP A 35 30.13 12.41 9.89
CA TRP A 35 30.07 10.95 9.91
C TRP A 35 28.70 10.45 10.28
N LYS A 36 28.28 9.35 9.64
CA LYS A 36 27.09 8.58 9.98
C LYS A 36 27.46 7.11 10.21
N ILE A 37 26.83 6.50 11.23
CA ILE A 37 26.99 5.06 11.50
C ILE A 37 26.13 4.26 10.51
N ILE A 38 26.70 3.24 9.89
CA ILE A 38 25.97 2.33 9.00
C ILE A 38 25.25 1.26 9.83
N ASN A 39 24.02 1.58 10.28
CA ASN A 39 23.19 0.66 11.09
C ASN A 39 22.03 0.02 10.33
N ASN A 40 21.57 0.67 9.25
CA ASN A 40 20.35 0.29 8.55
C ASN A 40 20.61 -0.51 7.25
N TYR A 41 21.77 -1.12 7.15
CA TYR A 41 22.14 -1.90 5.97
C TYR A 41 22.25 -3.40 6.35
N ALA A 42 21.11 -4.03 6.63
CA ALA A 42 21.12 -5.48 6.88
C ALA A 42 21.64 -6.23 5.64
N PRO A 43 22.51 -7.22 5.76
CA PRO A 43 23.00 -7.84 7.00
C PRO A 43 24.38 -7.32 7.47
N VAL A 44 24.76 -6.06 7.21
CA VAL A 44 26.03 -5.49 7.68
C VAL A 44 26.09 -5.38 9.19
N GLN A 45 27.23 -5.65 9.79
CA GLN A 45 27.45 -5.56 11.24
C GLN A 45 27.09 -4.18 11.77
N LYS A 46 26.19 -4.12 12.76
CA LYS A 46 25.76 -2.88 13.39
C LYS A 46 26.91 -2.20 14.13
N ASN A 47 26.92 -0.88 14.13
CA ASN A 47 27.91 -0.03 14.82
C ASN A 47 29.38 -0.31 14.47
N ARG A 48 29.62 -0.92 13.30
CA ARG A 48 30.99 -1.23 12.88
C ARG A 48 31.57 -0.21 11.91
N TYR A 49 30.76 0.31 11.00
CA TYR A 49 31.23 1.16 9.93
C TYR A 49 30.72 2.59 10.07
N LEU A 50 31.62 3.51 9.89
CA LEU A 50 31.37 4.95 9.81
C LEU A 50 31.57 5.38 8.35
N TYR A 51 30.64 6.16 7.82
CA TYR A 51 30.69 6.69 6.48
C TYR A 51 30.56 8.21 6.48
N ALA A 52 31.45 8.88 5.77
CA ALA A 52 31.39 10.31 5.53
C ALA A 52 30.98 10.61 4.07
N PHE A 53 30.25 11.69 3.88
CA PHE A 53 29.65 12.07 2.61
C PHE A 53 30.68 12.16 1.44
N GLU A 54 31.91 12.55 1.72
CA GLU A 54 33.00 12.64 0.76
C GLU A 54 33.57 11.26 0.32
N ASP A 55 32.81 10.21 0.48
CA ASP A 55 33.16 8.87 0.01
C ASP A 55 34.31 8.22 0.82
N VAL A 56 34.36 8.51 2.10
CA VAL A 56 35.33 7.93 3.04
C VAL A 56 34.60 6.98 3.98
N MET A 57 35.14 5.80 4.17
CA MET A 57 34.59 4.81 5.09
C MET A 57 35.66 4.35 6.08
N LEU A 58 35.29 4.29 7.35
CA LEU A 58 36.16 3.86 8.45
C LEU A 58 35.55 2.64 9.14
N ASP A 59 36.32 1.57 9.27
CA ASP A 59 35.98 0.41 10.12
C ASP A 59 36.39 0.70 11.56
N SER A 60 35.45 0.90 12.44
CA SER A 60 35.68 1.24 13.84
C SER A 60 36.41 0.13 14.62
N LYS A 61 36.23 -1.13 14.23
CA LYS A 61 36.85 -2.29 14.90
C LYS A 61 38.32 -2.43 14.57
N SER A 62 38.71 -2.11 13.35
CA SER A 62 40.10 -2.23 12.88
C SER A 62 40.85 -0.89 12.84
N GLY A 63 40.15 0.24 12.89
CA GLY A 63 40.70 1.58 12.64
C GLY A 63 41.18 1.77 11.22
N THR A 64 40.67 1.01 10.25
CA THR A 64 41.14 1.03 8.87
C THR A 64 40.23 1.86 7.98
N LEU A 65 40.82 2.77 7.19
CA LEU A 65 40.13 3.43 6.10
C LEU A 65 39.92 2.43 4.95
N LEU A 66 38.66 2.13 4.67
CA LEU A 66 38.32 1.16 3.62
C LEU A 66 38.47 1.80 2.24
N ARG A 67 39.14 1.10 1.34
CA ARG A 67 39.26 1.50 -0.06
C ARG A 67 38.05 1.06 -0.85
N LYS A 68 37.45 1.97 -1.59
CA LYS A 68 36.42 1.61 -2.56
C LYS A 68 37.05 0.95 -3.80
N HIS A 69 36.31 0.04 -4.38
CA HIS A 69 36.68 -0.54 -5.67
C HIS A 69 36.52 0.53 -6.77
N GLU A 70 37.57 1.02 -7.36
CA GLU A 70 37.59 2.20 -8.26
C GLU A 70 36.60 2.10 -9.42
N LYS A 71 36.62 1.00 -10.18
CA LYS A 71 35.70 0.79 -11.31
C LYS A 71 34.26 0.59 -10.94
N ARG A 72 33.99 -0.08 -9.80
CA ARG A 72 32.61 -0.46 -9.37
C ARG A 72 32.02 0.49 -8.35
N LYS A 73 32.79 1.43 -7.80
CA LYS A 73 32.40 2.35 -6.73
C LYS A 73 31.62 1.64 -5.60
N ARG A 74 32.22 0.58 -5.07
CA ARG A 74 31.64 -0.27 -4.03
C ARG A 74 32.61 -0.52 -2.89
N TYR A 75 32.08 -0.70 -1.67
CA TYR A 75 32.80 -1.18 -0.51
C TYR A 75 32.45 -2.64 -0.23
N LEU A 76 33.41 -3.37 0.33
CA LEU A 76 33.20 -4.70 0.89
C LEU A 76 33.05 -4.57 2.39
N LEU A 77 31.88 -4.88 2.92
CA LEU A 77 31.53 -4.77 4.34
C LEU A 77 31.25 -6.14 4.91
N ALA A 78 31.70 -6.38 6.16
CA ALA A 78 31.40 -7.63 6.85
C ALA A 78 29.93 -7.66 7.32
N THR A 79 29.29 -8.79 7.13
CA THR A 79 27.95 -9.09 7.64
C THR A 79 28.02 -9.61 9.08
N GLU A 80 26.87 -9.71 9.74
CA GLU A 80 26.75 -10.32 11.07
C GLU A 80 27.27 -11.79 11.08
N GLU A 81 27.19 -12.48 9.94
CA GLU A 81 27.74 -13.84 9.75
C GLU A 81 29.23 -13.85 9.37
N ASN A 82 29.94 -12.71 9.46
CA ASN A 82 31.32 -12.52 9.02
C ASN A 82 31.61 -12.79 7.54
N LYS A 83 30.58 -12.80 6.69
CA LYS A 83 30.72 -12.83 5.24
C LYS A 83 30.95 -11.42 4.71
N LEU A 84 31.58 -11.29 3.53
CA LEU A 84 31.75 -9.99 2.86
C LEU A 84 30.58 -9.71 1.93
N MET A 85 29.95 -8.55 2.10
CA MET A 85 28.91 -8.04 1.22
C MET A 85 29.39 -6.81 0.47
N SER A 86 29.10 -6.77 -0.82
CA SER A 86 29.41 -5.63 -1.68
C SER A 86 28.33 -4.55 -1.57
N CYS A 87 28.68 -3.38 -1.07
CA CYS A 87 27.78 -2.23 -0.91
C CYS A 87 28.16 -1.12 -1.88
N SER A 88 27.22 -0.62 -2.65
CA SER A 88 27.47 0.54 -3.53
C SER A 88 27.55 1.82 -2.70
N VAL A 89 28.49 2.68 -3.03
CA VAL A 89 28.66 4.00 -2.41
C VAL A 89 27.36 4.79 -2.48
N ARG A 90 26.72 4.84 -3.63
CA ARG A 90 25.45 5.55 -3.80
C ARG A 90 24.35 5.07 -2.88
N GLN A 91 24.21 3.75 -2.71
CA GLN A 91 23.22 3.20 -1.77
C GLN A 91 23.52 3.59 -0.32
N LEU A 92 24.77 3.66 0.05
CA LEU A 92 25.18 4.11 1.39
C LEU A 92 24.87 5.59 1.59
N VAL A 93 25.22 6.43 0.62
CA VAL A 93 24.93 7.87 0.64
C VAL A 93 23.42 8.13 0.74
N LEU A 94 22.63 7.48 -0.11
CA LEU A 94 21.18 7.63 -0.11
C LEU A 94 20.52 7.24 1.22
N ARG A 95 21.04 6.24 1.91
CA ARG A 95 20.48 5.80 3.19
C ARG A 95 20.83 6.68 4.36
N HIS A 96 21.99 7.30 4.34
CA HIS A 96 22.50 8.08 5.48
C HIS A 96 22.44 9.59 5.27
N PHE A 97 22.48 10.06 4.04
CA PHE A 97 22.45 11.48 3.63
C PHE A 97 21.31 11.79 2.66
N SER A 98 20.26 10.98 2.68
CA SER A 98 19.18 11.03 1.67
C SER A 98 18.47 12.39 1.60
N HIS A 99 18.40 13.12 2.71
CA HIS A 99 17.70 14.40 2.75
C HIS A 99 18.46 15.47 1.95
N ASP A 100 19.76 15.62 2.20
CA ASP A 100 20.59 16.64 1.58
C ASP A 100 20.79 16.36 0.09
N MET A 101 21.13 15.13 -0.27
CA MET A 101 21.23 14.72 -1.66
C MET A 101 19.94 14.88 -2.46
N ARG A 102 18.80 14.65 -1.80
CA ARG A 102 17.50 14.79 -2.45
C ARG A 102 17.20 16.24 -2.76
N ASN A 103 17.44 17.12 -1.80
CA ASN A 103 17.22 18.56 -1.98
C ASN A 103 18.12 19.11 -3.09
N GLU A 104 19.41 18.79 -3.07
CA GLU A 104 20.35 19.15 -4.13
C GLU A 104 19.92 18.62 -5.51
N ALA A 105 19.46 17.36 -5.56
CA ALA A 105 18.98 16.76 -6.81
C ALA A 105 17.70 17.44 -7.31
N ILE A 106 16.76 17.78 -6.42
CA ILE A 106 15.54 18.50 -6.77
C ILE A 106 15.89 19.89 -7.32
N GLU A 107 16.69 20.67 -6.61
CA GLU A 107 17.10 22.01 -7.04
C GLU A 107 17.81 21.98 -8.42
N LYS A 108 18.70 21.02 -8.61
CA LYS A 108 19.38 20.84 -9.88
C LYS A 108 18.42 20.48 -11.00
N LEU A 109 17.53 19.51 -10.78
CA LEU A 109 16.54 19.06 -11.76
C LEU A 109 15.54 20.17 -12.10
N GLU A 110 15.06 20.92 -11.10
CA GLU A 110 14.13 22.04 -11.31
C GLU A 110 14.79 23.14 -12.16
N LYS A 111 16.08 23.42 -11.88
CA LYS A 111 16.86 24.38 -12.67
C LYS A 111 17.09 23.90 -14.12
N GLU A 112 17.41 22.63 -14.32
CA GLU A 112 17.70 22.06 -15.64
C GLU A 112 16.45 21.82 -16.48
N THR A 113 15.34 21.41 -15.87
CA THR A 113 14.12 21.00 -16.59
C THR A 113 13.02 22.06 -16.58
N GLY A 114 13.09 23.05 -15.69
CA GLY A 114 12.01 24.01 -15.43
C GLY A 114 10.75 23.40 -14.80
N GLN A 115 10.83 22.15 -14.34
CA GLN A 115 9.71 21.38 -13.79
C GLN A 115 9.93 21.09 -12.32
N LYS A 116 8.83 21.08 -11.53
CA LYS A 116 8.88 20.66 -10.14
C LYS A 116 8.98 19.14 -10.02
N TRP A 117 9.83 18.70 -9.11
CA TRP A 117 10.05 17.30 -8.80
C TRP A 117 9.61 16.98 -7.37
N TYR A 118 9.02 15.82 -7.18
CA TYR A 118 8.40 15.40 -5.94
C TYR A 118 8.94 14.05 -5.50
N LYS A 119 9.02 13.84 -4.19
CA LYS A 119 9.35 12.55 -3.60
C LYS A 119 8.10 11.70 -3.45
N PRO A 120 7.99 10.52 -4.10
CA PRO A 120 6.94 9.55 -3.80
C PRO A 120 7.04 9.05 -2.34
N THR A 121 5.92 8.90 -1.64
CA THR A 121 5.92 8.40 -0.26
C THR A 121 6.32 6.92 -0.16
N ILE A 122 6.17 6.18 -1.24
CA ILE A 122 6.45 4.73 -1.33
C ILE A 122 7.86 4.40 -1.83
N ALA A 123 8.66 5.41 -2.23
CA ALA A 123 10.00 5.22 -2.79
C ALA A 123 10.95 6.31 -2.31
N ASP A 124 11.98 5.93 -1.56
CA ASP A 124 12.96 6.88 -1.00
C ASP A 124 14.03 7.34 -1.97
N ASP A 125 14.29 6.55 -3.00
CA ASP A 125 15.36 6.74 -3.98
C ASP A 125 14.88 7.22 -5.35
N LEU A 126 13.60 7.58 -5.45
CA LEU A 126 12.99 8.11 -6.67
C LEU A 126 12.44 9.52 -6.47
N LEU A 127 12.47 10.29 -7.55
CA LEU A 127 11.74 11.54 -7.71
C LEU A 127 10.82 11.42 -8.93
N ILE A 128 9.67 12.10 -8.89
CA ILE A 128 8.73 12.11 -10.00
C ILE A 128 8.24 13.54 -10.28
N ASN A 129 8.03 13.87 -11.54
CA ASN A 129 7.43 15.14 -11.92
C ASN A 129 5.96 14.98 -12.35
N LYS A 130 5.30 16.08 -12.69
CA LYS A 130 3.89 16.07 -13.14
C LYS A 130 3.67 15.34 -14.47
N ASN A 131 4.71 15.21 -15.30
CA ASN A 131 4.64 14.50 -16.57
C ASN A 131 4.83 13.00 -16.43
N GLY A 132 5.06 12.51 -15.18
CA GLY A 132 5.35 11.10 -14.93
C GLY A 132 6.79 10.70 -15.26
N ASP A 133 7.71 11.64 -15.51
CA ASP A 133 9.12 11.28 -15.62
C ASP A 133 9.65 10.88 -14.25
N VAL A 134 10.41 9.80 -14.20
CA VAL A 134 10.97 9.25 -12.97
C VAL A 134 12.48 9.41 -12.97
N PHE A 135 12.99 10.08 -11.94
CA PHE A 135 14.43 10.26 -11.73
C PHE A 135 14.90 9.36 -10.58
N SER A 136 15.95 8.62 -10.82
CA SER A 136 16.58 7.78 -9.80
C SER A 136 17.75 8.51 -9.14
N LEU A 137 17.65 8.72 -7.85
CA LEU A 137 18.77 9.21 -7.02
C LEU A 137 19.94 8.22 -7.00
N VAL A 138 19.69 6.93 -7.27
CA VAL A 138 20.75 5.90 -7.36
C VAL A 138 21.57 6.04 -8.61
N SER A 139 20.95 6.23 -9.77
CA SER A 139 21.65 6.41 -11.06
C SER A 139 21.97 7.87 -11.38
N MET A 140 21.36 8.81 -10.66
CA MET A 140 21.41 10.25 -10.95
C MET A 140 20.99 10.56 -12.39
N SER A 141 19.93 9.94 -12.84
CA SER A 141 19.39 10.07 -14.19
C SER A 141 17.90 9.78 -14.24
N ILE A 142 17.23 10.32 -15.25
CA ILE A 142 15.88 9.91 -15.61
C ILE A 142 15.94 8.45 -16.06
N ILE A 143 15.06 7.62 -15.53
CA ILE A 143 14.99 6.19 -15.82
C ILE A 143 13.71 5.84 -16.54
N GLY A 144 13.81 4.98 -17.57
CA GLY A 144 12.64 4.35 -18.18
C GLY A 144 12.11 3.20 -17.33
N GLY A 145 10.80 3.09 -17.24
CA GLY A 145 10.17 1.92 -16.61
C GLY A 145 10.18 0.70 -17.52
N SER A 146 10.14 -0.48 -16.93
CA SER A 146 9.88 -1.70 -17.71
C SER A 146 8.41 -1.74 -18.12
N VAL A 147 8.15 -1.81 -19.42
CA VAL A 147 6.81 -1.85 -19.99
C VAL A 147 6.49 -3.26 -20.47
N GLN A 148 5.31 -3.77 -20.14
CA GLN A 148 4.72 -4.92 -20.80
C GLN A 148 3.70 -4.42 -21.83
N GLU A 149 3.52 -5.13 -22.96
CA GLU A 149 2.74 -4.67 -24.13
C GLU A 149 1.21 -4.61 -23.92
N TYR A 150 0.71 -4.80 -22.69
CA TYR A 150 -0.74 -4.81 -22.43
C TYR A 150 -1.26 -3.41 -22.04
N PRO A 151 -2.47 -3.02 -22.48
CA PRO A 151 -3.07 -1.73 -22.15
C PRO A 151 -3.21 -1.45 -20.65
N THR A 152 -3.34 -2.53 -19.87
CA THR A 152 -3.45 -2.48 -18.40
C THR A 152 -2.11 -2.59 -17.67
N SER A 153 -1.01 -2.72 -18.41
CA SER A 153 0.33 -2.86 -17.85
C SER A 153 1.07 -1.53 -17.91
N PHE A 154 1.21 -0.89 -16.78
CA PHE A 154 1.90 0.39 -16.65
C PHE A 154 3.40 0.19 -16.38
N PRO A 155 4.25 1.14 -16.82
CA PRO A 155 5.68 1.09 -16.53
C PRO A 155 5.94 0.90 -15.04
N THR A 156 6.85 -0.02 -14.70
CA THR A 156 7.23 -0.32 -13.32
C THR A 156 8.67 0.06 -13.05
N TYR A 157 8.92 0.52 -11.83
CA TYR A 157 10.21 1.03 -11.38
C TYR A 157 10.64 0.29 -10.11
N PRO A 158 11.93 -0.02 -9.95
CA PRO A 158 12.44 -0.63 -8.73
C PRO A 158 12.39 0.39 -7.58
N ILE A 159 11.71 0.05 -6.48
CA ILE A 159 11.59 0.89 -5.27
C ILE A 159 12.29 0.31 -4.05
N GLY A 160 13.11 -0.69 -4.23
CA GLY A 160 13.85 -1.35 -3.15
C GLY A 160 13.96 -2.84 -3.32
N LYS A 161 14.26 -3.52 -2.23
CA LYS A 161 14.37 -4.98 -2.19
C LYS A 161 13.55 -5.52 -1.02
N GLU A 162 12.84 -6.59 -1.27
CA GLU A 162 12.07 -7.33 -0.26
C GLU A 162 12.74 -8.68 -0.02
N GLN A 163 12.95 -9.04 1.25
CA GLN A 163 13.46 -10.35 1.61
C GLN A 163 12.29 -11.32 1.69
N ARG A 164 12.25 -12.29 0.80
CA ARG A 164 11.33 -13.44 0.88
C ARG A 164 12.08 -14.64 1.45
N LYS A 165 11.35 -15.64 1.95
CA LYS A 165 11.89 -16.80 2.73
C LYS A 165 13.26 -17.32 2.27
N ASN A 166 13.58 -17.34 0.97
CA ASN A 166 14.82 -17.90 0.44
C ASN A 166 15.53 -17.02 -0.60
N CYS A 167 15.05 -15.80 -0.89
CA CYS A 167 15.65 -14.91 -1.88
C CYS A 167 15.34 -13.44 -1.63
N VAL A 168 16.19 -12.57 -2.16
CA VAL A 168 15.95 -11.13 -2.18
C VAL A 168 15.33 -10.78 -3.53
N VAL A 169 14.09 -10.31 -3.50
CA VAL A 169 13.33 -9.92 -4.70
C VAL A 169 13.32 -8.40 -4.81
N ALA A 170 13.45 -7.87 -6.02
CA ALA A 170 13.25 -6.45 -6.26
C ALA A 170 11.78 -6.09 -5.99
N LYS A 171 11.55 -5.11 -5.13
CA LYS A 171 10.24 -4.49 -4.95
C LYS A 171 10.09 -3.44 -6.04
N THR A 172 8.98 -3.48 -6.76
CA THR A 172 8.67 -2.53 -7.85
C THR A 172 7.37 -1.81 -7.56
N ALA A 173 7.24 -0.59 -8.06
CA ALA A 173 5.98 0.16 -8.11
C ALA A 173 5.70 0.60 -9.54
N SER A 174 4.45 0.62 -9.94
CA SER A 174 4.02 1.17 -11.21
C SER A 174 4.08 2.69 -11.21
N ILE A 175 4.12 3.29 -12.40
CA ILE A 175 4.07 4.77 -12.55
C ILE A 175 2.82 5.33 -11.86
N ILE A 176 1.68 4.64 -11.94
CA ILE A 176 0.44 5.08 -11.29
C ILE A 176 0.60 5.10 -9.78
N GLU A 177 1.14 4.04 -9.16
CA GLU A 177 1.38 4.01 -7.71
C GLU A 177 2.31 5.12 -7.26
N LEU A 178 3.37 5.42 -8.03
CA LEU A 178 4.26 6.54 -7.76
C LEU A 178 3.53 7.89 -7.86
N MET A 179 2.76 8.12 -8.93
CA MET A 179 1.98 9.34 -9.13
C MET A 179 0.90 9.52 -8.05
N VAL A 180 0.16 8.47 -7.73
CA VAL A 180 -0.87 8.50 -6.68
C VAL A 180 -0.26 8.85 -5.32
N SER A 181 0.91 8.33 -5.02
CA SER A 181 1.60 8.61 -3.74
C SER A 181 2.00 10.07 -3.55
N VAL A 182 1.99 10.86 -4.63
CA VAL A 182 2.33 12.30 -4.63
C VAL A 182 1.11 13.18 -4.85
N PHE A 183 0.24 12.83 -5.81
CA PHE A 183 -0.82 13.72 -6.30
C PHE A 183 -2.24 13.27 -5.89
N GLY A 184 -2.37 12.07 -5.31
CA GLY A 184 -3.69 11.45 -5.10
C GLY A 184 -4.23 10.78 -6.37
N TYR A 185 -5.34 10.04 -6.23
CA TYR A 185 -5.82 9.14 -7.29
C TYR A 185 -6.27 9.86 -8.56
N ILE A 186 -7.17 10.83 -8.43
CA ILE A 186 -7.77 11.51 -9.59
C ILE A 186 -6.73 12.34 -10.33
N ASP A 187 -5.99 13.17 -9.61
CA ASP A 187 -4.95 14.05 -10.19
C ASP A 187 -3.84 13.25 -10.86
N ALA A 188 -3.45 12.10 -10.30
CA ALA A 188 -2.45 11.21 -10.89
C ALA A 188 -2.90 10.68 -12.26
N ILE A 189 -4.17 10.25 -12.38
CA ILE A 189 -4.72 9.75 -13.65
C ILE A 189 -4.78 10.88 -14.67
N GLU A 190 -5.32 12.04 -14.31
CA GLU A 190 -5.43 13.18 -15.22
C GLU A 190 -4.06 13.65 -15.75
N LYS A 191 -3.05 13.66 -14.87
CA LYS A 191 -1.67 13.96 -15.28
C LYS A 191 -1.09 12.92 -16.22
N LEU A 192 -1.29 11.62 -15.94
CA LEU A 192 -0.80 10.53 -16.79
C LEU A 192 -1.47 10.50 -18.16
N ILE A 193 -2.77 10.77 -18.26
CA ILE A 193 -3.47 10.89 -19.55
C ILE A 193 -2.83 11.95 -20.44
N ASN A 194 -2.33 13.03 -19.85
CA ASN A 194 -1.70 14.15 -20.55
C ASN A 194 -0.16 14.02 -20.68
N SER A 195 0.43 12.96 -20.12
CA SER A 195 1.88 12.77 -20.08
C SER A 195 2.42 12.11 -21.35
N THR A 196 3.75 12.13 -21.49
CA THR A 196 4.49 11.35 -22.49
C THR A 196 5.08 10.06 -21.93
N SER A 197 4.90 9.82 -20.63
CA SER A 197 5.54 8.71 -19.90
C SER A 197 4.84 7.37 -20.07
N ILE A 198 3.64 7.35 -20.65
CA ILE A 198 2.85 6.16 -20.96
C ILE A 198 2.38 6.17 -22.42
N GLY A 199 2.15 4.98 -22.96
CA GLY A 199 1.68 4.82 -24.34
C GLY A 199 0.19 5.19 -24.51
N GLU A 200 -0.23 5.37 -25.76
CA GLU A 200 -1.60 5.80 -26.05
C GLU A 200 -2.66 4.74 -25.65
N SER A 201 -2.33 3.47 -25.72
CA SER A 201 -3.24 2.39 -25.25
C SER A 201 -3.52 2.49 -23.73
N GLN A 202 -2.51 2.82 -22.94
CA GLN A 202 -2.67 3.03 -21.49
C GLN A 202 -3.45 4.31 -21.21
N LYS A 203 -3.22 5.37 -21.98
CA LYS A 203 -4.01 6.62 -21.85
C LYS A 203 -5.49 6.39 -22.15
N ASN A 204 -5.80 5.64 -23.21
CA ASN A 204 -7.17 5.30 -23.56
C ASN A 204 -7.82 4.49 -22.44
N TYR A 205 -7.11 3.49 -21.90
CA TYR A 205 -7.59 2.74 -20.76
C TYR A 205 -7.90 3.64 -19.54
N LEU A 206 -7.03 4.60 -19.23
CA LEU A 206 -7.28 5.54 -18.14
C LEU A 206 -8.45 6.49 -18.43
N ARG A 207 -8.60 6.98 -19.66
CA ARG A 207 -9.73 7.84 -20.07
C ARG A 207 -11.06 7.13 -19.93
N GLU A 208 -11.14 5.86 -20.36
CA GLU A 208 -12.35 5.04 -20.26
C GLU A 208 -12.77 4.78 -18.81
N ASN A 209 -11.81 4.57 -17.91
CA ASN A 209 -12.11 4.29 -16.51
C ASN A 209 -12.22 5.55 -15.62
N LEU A 210 -11.78 6.72 -16.07
CA LEU A 210 -11.74 7.96 -15.27
C LEU A 210 -13.10 8.38 -14.70
N PRO A 211 -14.23 8.31 -15.46
CA PRO A 211 -15.55 8.66 -14.91
C PRO A 211 -15.93 7.79 -13.72
N ASP A 212 -15.76 6.49 -13.82
CA ASP A 212 -16.05 5.52 -12.76
C ASP A 212 -15.15 5.73 -11.54
N VAL A 213 -13.87 6.06 -11.78
CA VAL A 213 -12.91 6.38 -10.71
C VAL A 213 -13.32 7.67 -9.99
N LYS A 214 -13.73 8.71 -10.71
CA LYS A 214 -14.24 9.95 -10.10
C LYS A 214 -15.48 9.70 -9.25
N GLU A 215 -16.43 8.93 -9.76
CA GLU A 215 -17.61 8.51 -8.99
C GLU A 215 -17.21 7.73 -7.73
N PHE A 216 -16.31 6.76 -7.84
CA PHE A 216 -15.84 5.97 -6.71
C PHE A 216 -15.27 6.83 -5.58
N PHE A 217 -14.40 7.80 -5.92
CA PHE A 217 -13.75 8.69 -4.96
C PHE A 217 -14.60 9.89 -4.55
N SER A 218 -15.82 10.05 -5.06
CA SER A 218 -16.81 11.00 -4.54
C SER A 218 -17.50 10.50 -3.26
N HIS A 219 -17.32 9.24 -2.93
CA HIS A 219 -17.81 8.56 -1.75
C HIS A 219 -16.74 8.47 -0.64
N GLU A 220 -17.13 8.11 0.56
CA GLU A 220 -16.18 7.75 1.60
C GLU A 220 -15.46 6.45 1.21
N VAL A 221 -14.11 6.48 1.25
CA VAL A 221 -13.27 5.38 0.78
C VAL A 221 -12.32 4.93 1.88
N ALA A 222 -12.21 3.63 2.06
CA ALA A 222 -11.28 3.01 3.00
C ALA A 222 -10.55 1.80 2.39
N PRO A 223 -9.34 1.48 2.87
CA PRO A 223 -8.63 0.27 2.47
C PRO A 223 -9.29 -0.98 3.09
N LEU A 224 -9.34 -2.07 2.34
CA LEU A 224 -9.71 -3.37 2.88
C LEU A 224 -8.55 -3.93 3.73
N ALA A 225 -8.75 -4.05 5.04
CA ALA A 225 -7.71 -4.43 6.00
C ALA A 225 -6.97 -5.73 5.63
N ASP A 226 -7.72 -6.76 5.20
CA ASP A 226 -7.17 -8.06 4.83
C ASP A 226 -6.67 -8.11 3.37
N TYR A 227 -6.95 -7.08 2.58
CA TYR A 227 -6.68 -7.02 1.14
C TYR A 227 -6.13 -5.66 0.73
N PRO A 228 -4.89 -5.30 1.10
CA PRO A 228 -4.34 -3.94 0.98
C PRO A 228 -4.23 -3.41 -0.47
N MET A 229 -4.41 -4.29 -1.47
CA MET A 229 -4.45 -3.90 -2.89
C MET A 229 -5.84 -3.47 -3.36
N TYR A 230 -6.81 -3.37 -2.44
CA TYR A 230 -8.18 -2.99 -2.75
C TYR A 230 -8.68 -1.91 -1.79
N LEU A 231 -9.45 -0.97 -2.35
CA LEU A 231 -10.22 0.03 -1.62
C LEU A 231 -11.70 -0.30 -1.76
N ILE A 232 -12.48 0.02 -0.75
CA ILE A 232 -13.94 -0.08 -0.79
C ILE A 232 -14.54 1.28 -0.47
N ASN A 233 -15.66 1.63 -1.11
CA ASN A 233 -16.40 2.81 -0.74
C ASN A 233 -17.69 2.47 0.05
N ASP A 234 -18.32 3.50 0.62
CA ASP A 234 -19.50 3.40 1.46
C ASP A 234 -20.77 2.90 0.74
N VAL A 235 -20.73 2.79 -0.58
CA VAL A 235 -21.81 2.16 -1.39
C VAL A 235 -21.45 0.73 -1.84
N GLY A 236 -20.34 0.18 -1.34
CA GLY A 236 -19.93 -1.20 -1.59
C GLY A 236 -19.23 -1.43 -2.93
N LYS A 237 -18.87 -0.38 -3.68
CA LYS A 237 -17.98 -0.53 -4.85
C LYS A 237 -16.56 -0.80 -4.39
N ILE A 238 -15.83 -1.66 -5.10
CA ILE A 238 -14.45 -2.03 -4.77
C ILE A 238 -13.52 -1.62 -5.91
N PHE A 239 -12.44 -0.92 -5.55
CA PHE A 239 -11.41 -0.43 -6.47
C PHE A 239 -10.13 -1.26 -6.33
N SER A 240 -9.61 -1.74 -7.45
CA SER A 240 -8.33 -2.45 -7.51
C SER A 240 -7.18 -1.48 -7.74
N LEU A 241 -6.29 -1.36 -6.79
CA LEU A 241 -5.05 -0.55 -6.91
C LEU A 241 -4.11 -1.11 -7.99
N HIS A 242 -4.11 -2.43 -8.18
CA HIS A 242 -3.24 -3.07 -9.18
C HIS A 242 -3.73 -2.83 -10.61
N LYS A 243 -5.04 -2.96 -10.84
CA LYS A 243 -5.65 -2.77 -12.17
C LYS A 243 -6.06 -1.34 -12.44
N PHE A 244 -6.09 -0.52 -11.42
CA PHE A 244 -6.50 0.87 -11.44
C PHE A 244 -7.90 1.10 -12.04
N LYS A 245 -8.84 0.29 -11.63
CA LYS A 245 -10.25 0.35 -12.02
C LYS A 245 -11.16 -0.20 -10.94
N ILE A 246 -12.45 0.10 -11.05
CA ILE A 246 -13.47 -0.58 -10.23
C ILE A 246 -13.45 -2.06 -10.59
N SER A 247 -13.31 -2.91 -9.60
CA SER A 247 -13.45 -4.35 -9.76
C SER A 247 -14.91 -4.62 -10.09
N HIS A 248 -15.16 -5.19 -11.26
CA HIS A 248 -16.49 -5.71 -11.55
C HIS A 248 -16.81 -6.76 -10.49
N MET A 249 -17.81 -6.45 -9.67
CA MET A 249 -18.42 -7.46 -8.82
C MET A 249 -19.06 -8.45 -9.78
N LEU A 250 -18.60 -9.71 -9.74
CA LEU A 250 -19.14 -10.74 -10.59
C LEU A 250 -20.60 -10.96 -10.16
N ASN A 251 -21.53 -10.62 -11.02
CA ASN A 251 -22.90 -11.12 -10.90
C ASN A 251 -22.96 -12.66 -10.96
N GLU A 252 -21.85 -13.30 -11.35
CA GLU A 252 -21.68 -14.74 -11.40
C GLU A 252 -21.49 -15.41 -10.01
N GLY A 253 -21.39 -14.61 -8.95
CA GLY A 253 -21.31 -15.10 -7.57
C GLY A 253 -22.56 -14.77 -6.75
N MET A 254 -23.72 -14.66 -7.37
CA MET A 254 -24.99 -14.60 -6.62
C MET A 254 -25.28 -15.98 -6.08
N ASP A 255 -25.40 -16.09 -4.76
CA ASP A 255 -26.01 -17.27 -4.14
C ASP A 255 -27.53 -17.28 -4.41
N ASP A 256 -28.22 -18.33 -3.97
CA ASP A 256 -29.68 -18.46 -4.08
C ASP A 256 -30.46 -17.28 -3.44
N ASN A 257 -29.75 -16.43 -2.68
CA ASN A 257 -30.30 -15.27 -1.99
C ASN A 257 -29.95 -13.93 -2.68
N TRP A 258 -29.37 -13.93 -3.86
CA TRP A 258 -28.99 -12.72 -4.61
C TRP A 258 -27.94 -11.84 -3.93
N ARG A 259 -27.14 -12.41 -3.03
CA ARG A 259 -26.05 -11.73 -2.34
C ARG A 259 -24.89 -11.51 -3.32
N ILE A 260 -24.32 -10.32 -3.30
CA ILE A 260 -23.19 -9.96 -4.18
C ILE A 260 -21.88 -10.34 -3.49
N PHE A 261 -20.99 -10.99 -4.24
CA PHE A 261 -19.68 -11.39 -3.78
C PHE A 261 -18.58 -10.64 -4.51
N PHE A 262 -17.56 -10.26 -3.77
CA PHE A 262 -16.30 -9.81 -4.29
C PHE A 262 -15.38 -11.01 -4.54
N HIS A 263 -14.91 -11.15 -5.78
CA HIS A 263 -14.02 -12.21 -6.18
C HIS A 263 -12.57 -11.75 -6.25
N ILE A 264 -11.69 -12.40 -5.52
CA ILE A 264 -10.25 -12.20 -5.60
C ILE A 264 -9.52 -13.53 -5.80
N ARG A 265 -8.32 -13.45 -6.37
CA ARG A 265 -7.44 -14.60 -6.53
C ARG A 265 -6.27 -14.48 -5.54
N LEU A 266 -6.29 -15.29 -4.49
CA LEU A 266 -5.24 -15.36 -3.48
C LEU A 266 -4.52 -16.71 -3.57
N ASN A 267 -3.18 -16.69 -3.65
CA ASN A 267 -2.36 -17.90 -3.70
C ASN A 267 -2.85 -18.94 -4.72
N LYS A 268 -3.23 -18.48 -5.92
CA LYS A 268 -3.80 -19.29 -7.02
C LYS A 268 -5.20 -19.88 -6.74
N LYS A 269 -5.84 -19.56 -5.63
CA LYS A 269 -7.22 -19.95 -5.32
C LYS A 269 -8.17 -18.77 -5.53
N ASN A 270 -9.35 -19.05 -6.05
CA ASN A 270 -10.43 -18.08 -6.11
C ASN A 270 -11.09 -18.00 -4.73
N VAL A 271 -11.25 -16.79 -4.21
CA VAL A 271 -11.92 -16.52 -2.93
C VAL A 271 -13.07 -15.58 -3.22
N PHE A 272 -14.26 -15.93 -2.74
CA PHE A 272 -15.48 -15.14 -2.86
C PHE A 272 -15.86 -14.62 -1.48
N ILE A 273 -15.96 -13.32 -1.34
CA ILE A 273 -16.22 -12.65 -0.06
C ILE A 273 -17.50 -11.83 -0.22
N PRO A 274 -18.49 -11.97 0.68
CA PRO A 274 -19.70 -11.17 0.61
C PRO A 274 -19.39 -9.68 0.70
N THR A 275 -19.92 -8.89 -0.23
CA THR A 275 -19.63 -7.46 -0.29
C THR A 275 -20.23 -6.70 0.88
N ASP A 276 -21.44 -7.06 1.32
CA ASP A 276 -22.09 -6.51 2.53
C ASP A 276 -21.22 -6.71 3.79
N TYR A 277 -20.62 -7.89 3.94
CA TYR A 277 -19.66 -8.16 5.02
C TYR A 277 -18.44 -7.23 4.95
N LEU A 278 -17.88 -7.04 3.76
CA LEU A 278 -16.72 -6.14 3.58
C LEU A 278 -17.06 -4.69 3.95
N VAL A 279 -18.24 -4.22 3.55
CA VAL A 279 -18.71 -2.86 3.90
C VAL A 279 -18.92 -2.74 5.40
N VAL A 280 -19.63 -3.68 6.02
CA VAL A 280 -19.88 -3.65 7.46
C VAL A 280 -18.58 -3.70 8.24
N LYS A 281 -17.67 -4.62 7.90
CA LYS A 281 -16.36 -4.75 8.55
C LYS A 281 -15.51 -3.49 8.43
N THR A 282 -15.63 -2.77 7.32
CA THR A 282 -14.81 -1.58 7.07
C THR A 282 -15.37 -0.32 7.72
N PHE A 283 -16.68 -0.11 7.65
CA PHE A 283 -17.30 1.17 8.02
C PHE A 283 -18.19 1.13 9.27
N ILE A 284 -18.69 -0.04 9.67
CA ILE A 284 -19.69 -0.15 10.76
C ILE A 284 -19.11 -0.88 11.97
N ASP A 285 -18.63 -2.11 11.78
CA ASP A 285 -18.15 -2.99 12.86
C ASP A 285 -16.96 -3.82 12.37
N LYS A 286 -15.76 -3.40 12.76
CA LYS A 286 -14.50 -4.06 12.37
C LYS A 286 -14.32 -5.47 12.93
N ASP A 287 -15.07 -5.82 13.99
CA ASP A 287 -14.95 -7.10 14.69
C ASP A 287 -15.99 -8.12 14.21
N ILE A 288 -16.86 -7.74 13.25
CA ILE A 288 -17.83 -8.65 12.65
C ILE A 288 -17.17 -9.85 12.00
N GLN A 289 -17.79 -11.01 12.13
CA GLN A 289 -17.35 -12.25 11.48
C GLN A 289 -18.18 -12.49 10.20
N GLU A 290 -17.59 -13.19 9.22
CA GLU A 290 -18.20 -13.36 7.90
C GLU A 290 -19.55 -14.12 7.95
N GLU A 291 -19.72 -15.02 8.91
CA GLU A 291 -20.93 -15.80 9.13
C GLU A 291 -22.04 -15.02 9.83
N TRP A 292 -21.77 -13.81 10.34
CA TRP A 292 -22.82 -13.03 11.00
C TRP A 292 -23.86 -12.52 10.00
N PRO A 293 -25.14 -12.60 10.34
CA PRO A 293 -26.19 -12.14 9.45
C PRO A 293 -26.18 -10.62 9.34
N ILE A 294 -26.29 -10.13 8.10
CA ILE A 294 -26.39 -8.70 7.79
C ILE A 294 -27.74 -8.46 7.12
N ALA A 295 -28.52 -7.57 7.70
CA ALA A 295 -29.80 -7.17 7.16
C ALA A 295 -29.65 -6.01 6.18
N HIS A 296 -30.33 -6.11 5.02
CA HIS A 296 -30.46 -5.02 4.05
C HIS A 296 -31.79 -4.31 4.32
N LEU A 297 -31.73 -3.06 4.77
CA LEU A 297 -32.90 -2.32 5.25
C LEU A 297 -33.96 -2.04 4.19
N ASP A 298 -33.58 -1.99 2.92
CA ASP A 298 -34.47 -1.84 1.77
C ASP A 298 -34.93 -3.17 1.17
N GLY A 299 -34.43 -4.31 1.68
CA GLY A 299 -34.72 -5.67 1.21
C GLY A 299 -34.01 -6.05 -0.08
N LYS A 300 -33.10 -5.21 -0.60
CA LYS A 300 -32.35 -5.49 -1.82
C LYS A 300 -30.92 -5.91 -1.45
N MET A 301 -30.63 -7.19 -1.59
CA MET A 301 -29.31 -7.76 -1.28
C MET A 301 -28.18 -7.23 -2.18
N SER A 302 -28.53 -6.56 -3.27
CA SER A 302 -27.58 -5.88 -4.14
C SER A 302 -27.20 -4.47 -3.68
N ASN A 303 -27.95 -3.89 -2.75
CA ASN A 303 -27.67 -2.55 -2.22
C ASN A 303 -26.78 -2.63 -0.97
N ASN A 304 -25.49 -2.62 -1.18
CA ASN A 304 -24.47 -2.72 -0.14
C ASN A 304 -24.04 -1.36 0.44
N SER A 305 -24.87 -0.32 0.32
CA SER A 305 -24.57 0.97 0.95
C SER A 305 -24.56 0.85 2.48
N VAL A 306 -23.60 1.51 3.14
CA VAL A 306 -23.45 1.59 4.60
C VAL A 306 -24.78 1.93 5.29
N ASN A 307 -25.53 2.89 4.74
CA ASN A 307 -26.81 3.31 5.30
C ASN A 307 -27.95 2.28 5.16
N ASN A 308 -27.72 1.25 4.32
CA ASN A 308 -28.68 0.17 4.08
C ASN A 308 -28.33 -1.11 4.83
N LEU A 309 -27.16 -1.19 5.47
CA LEU A 309 -26.70 -2.40 6.13
C LEU A 309 -26.82 -2.31 7.64
N GLN A 310 -27.32 -3.37 8.26
CA GLN A 310 -27.41 -3.52 9.69
C GLN A 310 -26.87 -4.89 10.10
N PRO A 311 -25.75 -4.96 10.81
CA PRO A 311 -25.29 -6.22 11.41
C PRO A 311 -26.32 -6.66 12.48
N LEU A 312 -26.66 -7.94 12.46
CA LEU A 312 -27.57 -8.55 13.44
C LEU A 312 -26.73 -9.35 14.47
N PRO A 313 -27.27 -9.59 15.67
CA PRO A 313 -26.63 -10.48 16.62
C PRO A 313 -26.28 -11.85 16.00
N SER A 314 -25.17 -12.44 16.38
CA SER A 314 -24.65 -13.70 15.82
C SER A 314 -25.59 -14.90 15.99
N ASN A 315 -26.53 -14.81 16.93
CA ASN A 315 -27.56 -15.83 17.19
C ASN A 315 -28.79 -15.74 16.27
N PHE A 316 -28.82 -14.74 15.37
CA PHE A 316 -29.87 -14.63 14.36
C PHE A 316 -29.50 -15.47 13.14
N LYS A 317 -30.45 -16.23 12.62
CA LYS A 317 -30.25 -17.10 11.45
C LYS A 317 -31.19 -16.71 10.33
N LEU A 318 -30.65 -16.64 9.10
CA LEU A 318 -31.48 -16.44 7.91
C LEU A 318 -32.46 -17.59 7.75
N ILE A 319 -33.74 -17.28 7.60
CA ILE A 319 -34.75 -18.30 7.37
C ILE A 319 -34.58 -18.83 5.95
N LYS A 320 -34.44 -20.15 5.80
CA LYS A 320 -34.27 -20.84 4.52
C LYS A 320 -35.36 -20.42 3.52
N GLY A 321 -34.96 -20.02 2.34
CA GLY A 321 -35.84 -19.56 1.27
C GLY A 321 -36.28 -18.10 1.37
N THR A 322 -35.64 -17.31 2.25
CA THR A 322 -35.83 -15.86 2.35
C THR A 322 -34.50 -15.13 2.24
N THR A 323 -34.53 -13.88 1.83
CA THR A 323 -33.33 -13.02 1.69
C THR A 323 -33.18 -12.01 2.83
N HIS A 324 -34.18 -11.89 3.71
CA HIS A 324 -34.26 -10.78 4.65
C HIS A 324 -35.06 -11.11 5.92
N LEU A 325 -35.41 -12.37 6.11
CA LEU A 325 -36.07 -12.86 7.31
C LEU A 325 -35.08 -13.66 8.13
N TYR A 326 -34.93 -13.25 9.35
CA TYR A 326 -34.08 -13.90 10.34
C TYR A 326 -34.89 -14.43 11.49
N GLU A 327 -34.45 -15.49 12.12
CA GLU A 327 -35.00 -15.99 13.38
C GLU A 327 -33.93 -15.92 14.47
N ASN A 328 -34.39 -15.57 15.70
CA ASN A 328 -33.54 -15.62 16.88
C ASN A 328 -33.51 -17.05 17.46
N GLU A 329 -32.72 -17.27 18.50
CA GLU A 329 -32.61 -18.57 19.18
C GLU A 329 -33.98 -19.13 19.71
N LYS A 330 -34.96 -18.26 19.94
CA LYS A 330 -36.32 -18.63 20.38
C LYS A 330 -37.22 -18.99 19.18
N GLY A 331 -36.69 -18.93 17.94
CA GLY A 331 -37.48 -19.14 16.72
C GLY A 331 -38.44 -18.01 16.39
N GLU A 332 -38.25 -16.81 17.00
CA GLU A 332 -39.02 -15.62 16.65
C GLU A 332 -38.48 -15.02 15.37
N VAL A 333 -39.38 -14.76 14.43
CA VAL A 333 -39.00 -14.17 13.13
C VAL A 333 -38.83 -12.68 13.27
N VAL A 334 -37.65 -12.22 12.82
CA VAL A 334 -37.29 -10.82 12.82
C VAL A 334 -37.31 -10.31 11.38
N GLY A 335 -38.23 -9.38 11.10
CA GLY A 335 -38.30 -8.72 9.79
C GLY A 335 -37.38 -7.53 9.71
N CYS A 336 -36.68 -7.36 8.60
CA CYS A 336 -35.93 -6.14 8.35
C CYS A 336 -36.85 -4.97 8.02
N ARG A 337 -36.37 -3.75 8.32
CA ARG A 337 -37.12 -2.47 8.17
C ARG A 337 -37.48 -2.13 6.71
N SER A 338 -36.88 -2.83 5.74
CA SER A 338 -37.13 -2.67 4.31
C SER A 338 -38.58 -2.84 3.83
N TYR A 339 -39.46 -3.31 4.71
CA TYR A 339 -40.87 -3.45 4.40
C TYR A 339 -41.69 -2.17 4.59
N SER A 340 -41.08 -1.08 4.99
CA SER A 340 -41.75 0.22 5.16
C SER A 340 -42.10 0.91 3.83
N HIS A 341 -41.61 0.44 2.69
CA HIS A 341 -41.92 1.00 1.38
C HIS A 341 -43.13 0.28 0.74
N GLY A 342 -44.28 0.37 1.36
CA GLY A 342 -45.54 0.01 0.74
C GLY A 342 -46.07 -1.40 0.94
N LEU A 343 -45.35 -2.26 1.66
CA LEU A 343 -45.92 -3.53 2.12
C LEU A 343 -46.26 -3.44 3.59
N ASP A 344 -47.54 -3.27 3.87
CA ASP A 344 -48.07 -3.43 5.22
C ASP A 344 -47.63 -4.80 5.77
N LEU A 345 -47.38 -4.87 7.08
CA LEU A 345 -47.03 -6.11 7.76
C LEU A 345 -48.05 -7.23 7.50
N LYS A 346 -49.33 -6.92 7.26
CA LYS A 346 -50.35 -7.87 6.85
C LYS A 346 -50.05 -8.48 5.48
N MET A 347 -49.63 -7.68 4.49
CA MET A 347 -49.25 -8.18 3.18
C MET A 347 -47.99 -9.04 3.24
N PHE A 348 -47.05 -8.64 4.10
CA PHE A 348 -45.87 -9.44 4.38
C PHE A 348 -46.23 -10.78 5.03
N GLN A 349 -47.07 -10.76 6.08
CA GLN A 349 -47.55 -11.99 6.72
C GLN A 349 -48.30 -12.91 5.76
N LEU A 350 -49.15 -12.36 4.89
CA LEU A 350 -49.86 -13.14 3.86
C LEU A 350 -48.88 -13.75 2.83
N ARG A 351 -47.91 -12.98 2.36
CA ARG A 351 -46.94 -13.44 1.34
C ARG A 351 -46.03 -14.54 1.87
N TYR A 352 -45.70 -14.49 3.17
CA TYR A 352 -44.76 -15.44 3.78
C TYR A 352 -45.45 -16.35 4.83
N LEU A 353 -46.78 -16.39 4.85
CA LEU A 353 -47.57 -17.14 5.85
C LEU A 353 -47.17 -18.61 5.97
N ASN A 354 -46.80 -19.24 4.83
CA ASN A 354 -46.34 -20.64 4.81
C ASN A 354 -44.96 -20.82 5.45
N LEU A 355 -44.09 -19.81 5.35
CA LEU A 355 -42.74 -19.82 5.94
C LEU A 355 -42.81 -19.47 7.45
N LEU A 356 -43.80 -18.72 7.84
CA LEU A 356 -43.99 -18.22 9.21
C LEU A 356 -44.89 -19.12 10.08
N LYS A 357 -45.45 -20.20 9.52
CA LYS A 357 -46.30 -21.12 10.23
C LYS A 357 -45.64 -21.61 11.51
N GLY A 358 -46.28 -21.30 12.66
CA GLY A 358 -45.83 -21.72 13.97
C GLY A 358 -44.71 -20.89 14.61
N LYS A 359 -44.23 -19.83 13.94
CA LYS A 359 -43.20 -18.95 14.48
C LYS A 359 -43.80 -17.64 14.98
N LYS A 360 -43.34 -17.13 16.12
CA LYS A 360 -43.64 -15.79 16.60
C LYS A 360 -42.90 -14.75 15.76
N ILE A 361 -43.59 -13.67 15.40
CA ILE A 361 -42.99 -12.56 14.68
C ILE A 361 -42.58 -11.49 15.68
N ALA A 362 -41.28 -11.26 15.82
CA ALA A 362 -40.73 -10.09 16.50
C ALA A 362 -40.46 -8.99 15.47
N ARG A 363 -40.85 -7.74 15.79
CA ARG A 363 -40.48 -6.58 14.96
C ARG A 363 -39.19 -6.00 15.47
N ILE A 364 -38.18 -5.91 14.61
CA ILE A 364 -37.09 -4.98 14.85
C ILE A 364 -37.58 -3.60 14.39
N PHE A 365 -37.97 -2.77 15.31
CA PHE A 365 -38.13 -1.35 15.04
C PHE A 365 -36.76 -0.71 15.18
N GLY A 366 -36.15 -0.41 14.04
CA GLY A 366 -35.07 0.57 14.08
C GLY A 366 -35.67 1.88 14.64
N ARG A 367 -34.90 2.54 15.49
CA ARG A 367 -35.29 3.81 16.13
C ARG A 367 -35.91 4.75 15.11
N THR A 368 -37.17 5.06 15.29
CA THR A 368 -37.74 6.30 14.79
C THR A 368 -37.05 7.44 15.51
N LYS A 369 -36.35 8.28 14.76
CA LYS A 369 -36.28 9.69 15.11
C LYS A 369 -37.51 10.36 14.61
#